data_fb62c96bed4567307856e80c0c3cdf68
#
_entry.id   fb62c96bed4567307856e80c0c3cdf68
#
_cell.length_a   1.000
_cell.length_b   1.000
_cell.length_c   1.000
_cell.angle_alpha   90.00
_cell.angle_beta   90.00
_cell.angle_gamma   90.00
#
_symmetry.space_group_name_H-M   'P 1'
#
loop_
_entity.id
_entity.type
_entity.pdbx_description
1 polymer ?
#
loop_
_entity_poly.entity_id
_entity_poly.type
_entity_poly.pdbx_seq_one_letter_code
_entity_poly.pdbx_strand_id
1 'polypeptide(L)'
;YDTIHEITKIDKWFIDKIAILVEMEGRLRSEALTVDLLREAKRIEFPDKVIAQLTGKDEDYIKNMRYENGITASFKMVDTCAAEFAASTPYYYSCFDGENEADGTAKKKKVLVLGSGPIRIGQGIEFDFCSVHCTWAFSKAGYETIIINNNPETVSYTHLRAHETAA
;
A
#
# COMPACT_ATOMS: atom_id res chain seq x y z
N TYR A 1 -13.36 23.79 8.16
CA TYR A 1 -12.76 23.69 6.82
C TYR A 1 -12.21 25.03 6.37
N ASP A 2 -13.04 26.07 6.30
CA ASP A 2 -12.67 27.41 5.79
C ASP A 2 -11.51 28.02 6.56
N THR A 3 -11.54 27.95 7.88
CA THR A 3 -10.47 28.46 8.74
C THR A 3 -9.12 27.78 8.46
N ILE A 4 -9.11 26.47 8.23
CA ILE A 4 -7.87 25.73 7.90
C ILE A 4 -7.36 26.20 6.54
N HIS A 5 -8.24 26.27 5.54
CA HIS A 5 -7.89 26.76 4.22
C HIS A 5 -7.36 28.21 4.25
N GLU A 6 -8.01 29.10 4.99
CA GLU A 6 -7.60 30.51 5.12
C GLU A 6 -6.20 30.66 5.73
N ILE A 7 -5.87 29.84 6.71
CA ILE A 7 -4.56 29.88 7.39
C ILE A 7 -3.48 29.22 6.54
N THR A 8 -3.76 28.00 6.01
CA THR A 8 -2.75 27.14 5.39
C THR A 8 -2.63 27.31 3.88
N LYS A 9 -3.67 27.84 3.24
CA LYS A 9 -3.86 27.90 1.78
C LYS A 9 -3.90 26.52 1.11
N ILE A 10 -4.04 25.44 1.88
CA ILE A 10 -4.24 24.10 1.35
C ILE A 10 -5.62 24.03 0.67
N ASP A 11 -5.68 23.44 -0.51
CA ASP A 11 -6.94 23.28 -1.23
C ASP A 11 -7.97 22.49 -0.39
N LYS A 12 -9.23 22.93 -0.42
CA LYS A 12 -10.31 22.34 0.37
C LYS A 12 -10.53 20.86 0.06
N TRP A 13 -10.22 20.43 -1.17
CA TRP A 13 -10.32 19.01 -1.54
C TRP A 13 -9.46 18.12 -0.63
N PHE A 14 -8.22 18.53 -0.32
CA PHE A 14 -7.37 17.75 0.59
C PHE A 14 -7.90 17.77 2.02
N ILE A 15 -8.45 18.89 2.46
CA ILE A 15 -9.07 19.01 3.78
C ILE A 15 -10.29 18.08 3.90
N ASP A 16 -11.12 18.01 2.85
CA ASP A 16 -12.26 17.10 2.78
C ASP A 16 -11.83 15.62 2.85
N LYS A 17 -10.71 15.26 2.20
CA LYS A 17 -10.17 13.89 2.30
C LYS A 17 -9.70 13.56 3.72
N ILE A 18 -9.07 14.49 4.41
CA ILE A 18 -8.70 14.32 5.82
C ILE A 18 -9.95 14.18 6.71
N ALA A 19 -11.02 14.91 6.41
CA ALA A 19 -12.26 14.81 7.18
C ALA A 19 -12.88 13.41 7.14
N ILE A 20 -12.78 12.69 6.03
CA ILE A 20 -13.21 11.28 5.94
C ILE A 20 -12.47 10.41 6.98
N LEU A 21 -11.18 10.64 7.15
CA LEU A 21 -10.39 9.91 8.16
C LEU A 21 -10.83 10.28 9.58
N VAL A 22 -11.07 11.57 9.85
CA VAL A 22 -11.52 12.06 11.16
C VAL A 22 -12.92 11.49 11.50
N GLU A 23 -13.82 11.43 10.52
CA GLU A 23 -15.15 10.84 10.71
C GLU A 23 -15.03 9.36 11.04
N MET A 24 -14.25 8.60 10.30
CA MET A 24 -14.01 7.18 10.57
C MET A 24 -13.38 6.97 11.95
N GLU A 25 -12.43 7.80 12.34
CA GLU A 25 -11.85 7.76 13.69
C GLU A 25 -12.91 7.99 14.78
N GLY A 26 -13.82 8.95 14.56
CA GLY A 26 -14.95 9.22 15.44
C GLY A 26 -15.87 8.01 15.56
N ARG A 27 -16.22 7.36 14.45
CA ARG A 27 -17.03 6.15 14.41
C ARG A 27 -16.35 4.98 15.14
N LEU A 28 -15.09 4.74 14.90
CA LEU A 28 -14.31 3.68 15.58
C LEU A 28 -14.22 3.88 17.10
N ARG A 29 -14.28 5.13 17.58
CA ARG A 29 -14.29 5.45 19.03
C ARG A 29 -15.67 5.28 19.69
N SER A 30 -16.75 5.54 18.95
CA SER A 30 -18.12 5.65 19.50
C SER A 30 -19.01 4.47 19.19
N GLU A 31 -18.80 3.77 18.10
CA GLU A 31 -19.62 2.64 17.66
C GLU A 31 -19.05 1.30 18.13
N ALA A 32 -19.93 0.30 18.27
CA ALA A 32 -19.46 -1.06 18.48
C ALA A 32 -18.75 -1.57 17.21
N LEU A 33 -17.57 -2.17 17.37
CA LEU A 33 -16.84 -2.72 16.24
C LEU A 33 -17.59 -3.91 15.61
N THR A 34 -18.12 -3.71 14.43
CA THR A 34 -18.73 -4.74 13.58
C THR A 34 -17.78 -5.12 12.44
N VAL A 35 -18.09 -6.25 11.78
CA VAL A 35 -17.32 -6.67 10.57
C VAL A 35 -17.42 -5.63 9.46
N ASP A 36 -18.59 -5.00 9.31
CA ASP A 36 -18.80 -3.99 8.27
C ASP A 36 -18.02 -2.72 8.58
N LEU A 37 -18.04 -2.25 9.84
CA LEU A 37 -17.23 -1.10 10.24
C LEU A 37 -15.73 -1.38 10.08
N LEU A 38 -15.28 -2.60 10.41
CA LEU A 38 -13.90 -3.01 10.19
C LEU A 38 -13.56 -3.00 8.69
N ARG A 39 -14.45 -3.51 7.84
CA ARG A 39 -14.25 -3.51 6.38
C ARG A 39 -14.17 -2.08 5.82
N GLU A 40 -15.07 -1.19 6.23
CA GLU A 40 -15.03 0.22 5.83
C GLU A 40 -13.71 0.89 6.26
N ALA A 41 -13.29 0.69 7.51
CA ALA A 41 -12.03 1.25 8.00
C ALA A 41 -10.82 0.72 7.23
N LYS A 42 -10.82 -0.57 6.87
CA LYS A 42 -9.75 -1.16 6.07
C LYS A 42 -9.74 -0.63 4.62
N ARG A 43 -10.90 -0.37 4.02
CA ARG A 43 -10.98 0.23 2.66
C ARG A 43 -10.33 1.60 2.56
N ILE A 44 -10.31 2.37 3.64
CA ILE A 44 -9.62 3.65 3.74
C ILE A 44 -8.28 3.54 4.47
N GLU A 45 -7.72 2.32 4.52
CA GLU A 45 -6.35 1.99 4.91
C GLU A 45 -6.02 2.21 6.40
N PHE A 46 -7.00 2.21 7.32
CA PHE A 46 -6.68 2.24 8.75
C PHE A 46 -5.85 1.01 9.16
N PRO A 47 -4.68 1.19 9.79
CA PRO A 47 -3.86 0.10 10.30
C PRO A 47 -4.56 -0.67 11.43
N ASP A 48 -4.37 -1.99 11.50
CA ASP A 48 -4.97 -2.83 12.54
C ASP A 48 -4.65 -2.30 13.95
N LYS A 49 -3.41 -1.85 14.16
CA LYS A 49 -2.97 -1.22 15.41
C LYS A 49 -3.76 0.03 15.79
N VAL A 50 -4.06 0.90 14.82
CA VAL A 50 -4.84 2.12 15.06
C VAL A 50 -6.29 1.77 15.36
N ILE A 51 -6.89 0.84 14.63
CA ILE A 51 -8.24 0.35 14.89
C ILE A 51 -8.33 -0.24 16.32
N ALA A 52 -7.35 -1.04 16.72
CA ALA A 52 -7.26 -1.60 18.06
C ALA A 52 -7.25 -0.51 19.14
N GLN A 53 -6.40 0.51 18.97
CA GLN A 53 -6.31 1.65 19.90
C GLN A 53 -7.63 2.44 19.99
N LEU A 54 -8.29 2.70 18.87
CA LEU A 54 -9.52 3.49 18.84
C LEU A 54 -10.71 2.74 19.44
N THR A 55 -10.77 1.42 19.22
CA THR A 55 -11.88 0.55 19.71
C THR A 55 -11.63 -0.03 21.10
N GLY A 56 -10.44 0.18 21.68
CA GLY A 56 -10.05 -0.41 22.97
C GLY A 56 -9.90 -1.93 22.92
N LYS A 57 -9.62 -2.49 21.75
CA LYS A 57 -9.40 -3.92 21.52
C LYS A 57 -7.91 -4.24 21.41
N ASP A 58 -7.57 -5.52 21.45
CA ASP A 58 -6.23 -6.00 21.16
C ASP A 58 -5.99 -6.04 19.64
N GLU A 59 -4.74 -5.80 19.22
CA GLU A 59 -4.37 -5.84 17.79
C GLU A 59 -4.57 -7.23 17.19
N ASP A 60 -4.27 -8.28 17.94
CA ASP A 60 -4.50 -9.67 17.50
C ASP A 60 -5.99 -9.97 17.34
N TYR A 61 -6.86 -9.37 18.17
CA TYR A 61 -8.31 -9.47 17.99
C TYR A 61 -8.74 -8.88 16.64
N ILE A 62 -8.27 -7.68 16.30
CA ILE A 62 -8.59 -7.04 15.02
C ILE A 62 -8.09 -7.89 13.85
N LYS A 63 -6.87 -8.37 13.93
CA LYS A 63 -6.24 -9.22 12.93
C LYS A 63 -7.01 -10.52 12.69
N ASN A 64 -7.38 -11.21 13.78
CA ASN A 64 -8.15 -12.46 13.68
C ASN A 64 -9.55 -12.18 13.07
N MET A 65 -10.26 -11.18 13.57
CA MET A 65 -11.57 -10.77 13.04
C MET A 65 -11.47 -10.46 11.53
N ARG A 66 -10.41 -9.81 11.09
CA ARG A 66 -10.15 -9.50 9.68
C ARG A 66 -9.94 -10.77 8.85
N TYR A 67 -9.10 -11.69 9.29
CA TYR A 67 -8.83 -12.95 8.57
C TYR A 67 -10.05 -13.88 8.54
N GLU A 68 -10.75 -14.04 9.65
CA GLU A 68 -11.96 -14.87 9.75
C GLU A 68 -13.07 -14.39 8.80
N ASN A 69 -13.11 -13.09 8.51
CA ASN A 69 -14.12 -12.48 7.63
C ASN A 69 -13.58 -12.17 6.21
N GLY A 70 -12.42 -12.73 5.83
CA GLY A 70 -11.87 -12.60 4.49
C GLY A 70 -11.45 -11.17 4.13
N ILE A 71 -11.21 -10.30 5.11
CA ILE A 71 -10.73 -8.93 4.87
C ILE A 71 -9.22 -8.99 4.73
N THR A 72 -8.73 -9.22 3.53
CA THR A 72 -7.32 -9.33 3.19
C THR A 72 -6.91 -8.27 2.18
N ALA A 73 -5.65 -7.90 2.20
CA ALA A 73 -5.11 -7.00 1.19
C ALA A 73 -5.16 -7.66 -0.20
N SER A 74 -5.50 -6.89 -1.19
CA SER A 74 -5.37 -7.21 -2.61
C SER A 74 -4.31 -6.31 -3.24
N PHE A 75 -3.79 -6.73 -4.38
CA PHE A 75 -2.81 -5.97 -5.14
C PHE A 75 -3.41 -5.61 -6.49
N LYS A 76 -3.47 -4.32 -6.79
CA LYS A 76 -3.99 -3.77 -8.02
C LYS A 76 -2.84 -3.31 -8.91
N MET A 77 -2.95 -3.60 -10.20
CA MET A 77 -1.99 -3.10 -11.18
C MET A 77 -2.11 -1.58 -11.33
N VAL A 78 -0.98 -0.90 -11.42
CA VAL A 78 -0.96 0.54 -11.71
C VAL A 78 -1.32 0.75 -13.18
N ASP A 79 -2.41 1.46 -13.42
CA ASP A 79 -2.80 1.88 -14.78
C ASP A 79 -1.93 3.07 -15.22
N THR A 80 -1.03 2.82 -16.15
CA THR A 80 -0.16 3.85 -16.76
C THR A 80 -0.72 4.40 -18.07
N CYS A 81 -1.91 3.94 -18.48
CA CYS A 81 -2.52 4.28 -19.77
C CYS A 81 -3.79 5.15 -19.64
N ALA A 82 -4.08 5.69 -18.46
CA ALA A 82 -5.26 6.52 -18.16
C ALA A 82 -6.59 5.88 -18.61
N ALA A 83 -6.70 4.57 -18.52
CA ALA A 83 -7.82 3.75 -18.98
C ALA A 83 -8.11 3.82 -20.51
N GLU A 84 -7.22 4.40 -21.30
CA GLU A 84 -7.38 4.41 -22.78
C GLU A 84 -7.06 3.04 -23.39
N PHE A 85 -6.16 2.28 -22.77
CA PHE A 85 -5.76 0.94 -23.19
C PHE A 85 -5.59 0.05 -21.94
N ALA A 86 -5.66 -1.27 -22.14
CA ALA A 86 -5.35 -2.21 -21.08
C ALA A 86 -3.88 -2.05 -20.65
N ALA A 87 -3.65 -1.60 -19.43
CA ALA A 87 -2.31 -1.50 -18.86
C ALA A 87 -1.74 -2.91 -18.63
N SER A 88 -0.45 -3.07 -18.91
CA SER A 88 0.31 -4.27 -18.55
C SER A 88 1.63 -3.80 -17.94
N THR A 89 1.65 -3.62 -16.64
CA THR A 89 2.80 -3.11 -15.91
C THR A 89 3.20 -4.07 -14.79
N PRO A 90 4.47 -4.14 -14.41
CA PRO A 90 4.92 -4.93 -13.26
C PRO A 90 4.71 -4.18 -11.94
N TYR A 91 3.98 -3.08 -11.93
CA TYR A 91 3.76 -2.21 -10.79
C TYR A 91 2.41 -2.45 -10.17
N TYR A 92 2.39 -2.67 -8.87
CA TYR A 92 1.18 -2.94 -8.10
C TYR A 92 1.14 -2.05 -6.86
N TYR A 93 -0.06 -1.69 -6.44
CA TYR A 93 -0.29 -1.09 -5.12
C TYR A 93 -1.18 -1.99 -4.29
N SER A 94 -0.96 -1.98 -2.98
CA SER A 94 -1.77 -2.74 -2.02
C SER A 94 -2.99 -1.93 -1.61
N CYS A 95 -4.15 -2.57 -1.55
CA CYS A 95 -5.39 -1.97 -1.04
C CYS A 95 -6.26 -3.05 -0.38
N PHE A 96 -7.33 -2.65 0.31
CA PHE A 96 -8.33 -3.55 0.88
C PHE A 96 -9.66 -3.49 0.11
N ASP A 97 -9.61 -3.13 -1.14
CA ASP A 97 -10.78 -3.01 -2.00
C ASP A 97 -10.59 -3.76 -3.32
N GLY A 98 -11.59 -4.56 -3.67
CA GLY A 98 -11.64 -5.27 -4.94
C GLY A 98 -10.85 -6.58 -5.01
N GLU A 99 -10.76 -7.10 -6.23
CA GLU A 99 -10.10 -8.37 -6.52
C GLU A 99 -8.60 -8.20 -6.67
N ASN A 100 -7.86 -9.26 -6.33
CA ASN A 100 -6.41 -9.30 -6.49
C ASN A 100 -6.04 -9.50 -7.96
N GLU A 101 -5.26 -8.59 -8.53
CA GLU A 101 -4.77 -8.65 -9.91
C GLU A 101 -3.35 -9.22 -10.02
N ALA A 102 -2.66 -9.42 -8.88
CA ALA A 102 -1.33 -9.99 -8.88
C ALA A 102 -1.38 -11.50 -9.17
N ASP A 103 -0.61 -11.94 -10.15
CA ASP A 103 -0.48 -13.36 -10.46
C ASP A 103 0.40 -14.07 -9.43
N GLY A 104 -0.22 -15.00 -8.68
CA GLY A 104 0.46 -15.84 -7.68
C GLY A 104 1.03 -17.15 -8.21
N THR A 105 0.89 -17.44 -9.52
CA THR A 105 1.14 -18.78 -10.09
C THR A 105 2.62 -19.09 -10.37
N ALA A 106 3.53 -18.15 -10.13
CA ALA A 106 4.94 -18.35 -10.39
C ALA A 106 5.53 -19.55 -9.66
N LYS A 107 6.24 -20.40 -10.41
CA LYS A 107 6.83 -21.67 -9.94
C LYS A 107 8.19 -21.53 -9.26
N LYS A 108 8.84 -20.39 -9.41
CA LYS A 108 10.16 -20.12 -8.84
C LYS A 108 10.08 -19.75 -7.35
N LYS A 109 11.15 -19.97 -6.62
CA LYS A 109 11.28 -19.44 -5.27
C LYS A 109 11.30 -17.93 -5.32
N LYS A 110 10.54 -17.30 -4.43
CA LYS A 110 10.37 -15.84 -4.38
C LYS A 110 11.25 -15.22 -3.30
N VAL A 111 11.84 -14.07 -3.62
CA VAL A 111 12.56 -13.23 -2.67
C VAL A 111 11.89 -11.87 -2.61
N LEU A 112 11.48 -11.47 -1.43
CA LEU A 112 10.93 -10.15 -1.16
C LEU A 112 12.06 -9.22 -0.73
N VAL A 113 12.29 -8.16 -1.51
CA VAL A 113 13.25 -7.10 -1.20
C VAL A 113 12.48 -5.94 -0.60
N LEU A 114 12.79 -5.61 0.66
CA LEU A 114 12.20 -4.44 1.31
C LEU A 114 12.97 -3.21 0.89
N GLY A 115 12.26 -2.24 0.31
CA GLY A 115 12.80 -0.93 0.02
C GLY A 115 13.10 -0.13 1.28
N SER A 116 13.69 1.05 1.12
CA SER A 116 14.21 1.87 2.21
C SER A 116 13.16 2.42 3.17
N GLY A 117 11.89 2.38 2.81
CA GLY A 117 10.86 3.09 3.56
C GLY A 117 10.97 4.63 3.42
N PRO A 118 10.38 5.42 4.31
CA PRO A 118 10.47 6.87 4.30
C PRO A 118 11.92 7.34 4.46
N ILE A 119 12.41 8.10 3.48
CA ILE A 119 13.79 8.60 3.43
C ILE A 119 13.80 10.12 3.43
N ARG A 120 14.92 10.71 3.85
CA ARG A 120 15.14 12.15 3.73
C ARG A 120 15.53 12.53 2.30
N ILE A 121 15.27 13.77 1.93
CA ILE A 121 15.73 14.34 0.65
C ILE A 121 17.25 14.13 0.54
N GLY A 122 17.69 13.59 -0.60
CA GLY A 122 19.10 13.29 -0.89
C GLY A 122 19.56 11.86 -0.59
N GLN A 123 18.75 11.05 0.11
CA GLN A 123 19.09 9.67 0.44
C GLN A 123 18.51 8.63 -0.55
N GLY A 124 17.60 9.05 -1.45
CA GLY A 124 16.87 8.13 -2.34
C GLY A 124 17.80 7.30 -3.23
N ILE A 125 18.83 7.92 -3.78
CA ILE A 125 19.73 7.26 -4.73
C ILE A 125 20.48 6.10 -4.07
N GLU A 126 21.01 6.27 -2.86
CA GLU A 126 21.76 5.24 -2.16
C GLU A 126 20.90 4.02 -1.82
N PHE A 127 19.72 4.27 -1.29
CA PHE A 127 18.81 3.20 -0.87
C PHE A 127 18.18 2.47 -2.06
N ASP A 128 17.74 3.20 -3.09
CA ASP A 128 17.19 2.61 -4.30
C ASP A 128 18.26 1.81 -5.07
N PHE A 129 19.49 2.30 -5.12
CA PHE A 129 20.62 1.58 -5.71
C PHE A 129 20.82 0.22 -5.04
N CYS A 130 20.86 0.17 -3.71
CA CYS A 130 21.03 -1.07 -2.96
C CYS A 130 19.88 -2.05 -3.24
N SER A 131 18.63 -1.59 -3.25
CA SER A 131 17.45 -2.42 -3.50
C SER A 131 17.46 -3.00 -4.90
N VAL A 132 17.79 -2.21 -5.93
CA VAL A 132 17.89 -2.64 -7.32
C VAL A 132 19.00 -3.68 -7.49
N HIS A 133 20.19 -3.42 -6.96
CA HIS A 133 21.32 -4.36 -7.05
C HIS A 133 21.04 -5.68 -6.31
N CYS A 134 20.36 -5.63 -5.17
CA CYS A 134 19.89 -6.82 -4.45
C CYS A 134 18.95 -7.64 -5.33
N THR A 135 17.97 -6.98 -5.95
CA THR A 135 17.01 -7.61 -6.87
C THR A 135 17.72 -8.28 -8.05
N TRP A 136 18.64 -7.60 -8.68
CA TRP A 136 19.42 -8.17 -9.80
C TRP A 136 20.26 -9.38 -9.38
N ALA A 137 20.88 -9.33 -8.20
CA ALA A 137 21.67 -10.45 -7.69
C ALA A 137 20.81 -11.70 -7.50
N PHE A 138 19.64 -11.58 -6.88
CA PHE A 138 18.73 -12.70 -6.69
C PHE A 138 18.09 -13.16 -8.00
N SER A 139 17.72 -12.25 -8.90
CA SER A 139 17.22 -12.61 -10.23
C SER A 139 18.25 -13.42 -11.03
N LYS A 140 19.52 -13.01 -11.03
CA LYS A 140 20.62 -13.78 -11.64
C LYS A 140 20.83 -15.15 -11.00
N ALA A 141 20.53 -15.28 -9.72
CA ALA A 141 20.57 -16.55 -8.99
C ALA A 141 19.34 -17.44 -9.26
N GLY A 142 18.41 -17.01 -10.12
CA GLY A 142 17.24 -17.80 -10.54
C GLY A 142 16.00 -17.65 -9.66
N TYR A 143 15.99 -16.70 -8.75
CA TYR A 143 14.80 -16.37 -7.95
C TYR A 143 13.87 -15.41 -8.69
N GLU A 144 12.59 -15.49 -8.37
CA GLU A 144 11.64 -14.42 -8.67
C GLU A 144 11.76 -13.34 -7.59
N THR A 145 11.91 -12.09 -7.97
CA THR A 145 12.14 -11.00 -7.03
C THR A 145 10.98 -10.02 -7.03
N ILE A 146 10.59 -9.61 -5.84
CA ILE A 146 9.52 -8.64 -5.60
C ILE A 146 10.11 -7.53 -4.74
N ILE A 147 10.00 -6.27 -5.19
CA ILE A 147 10.36 -5.10 -4.37
C ILE A 147 9.10 -4.51 -3.77
N ILE A 148 9.12 -4.24 -2.46
CA ILE A 148 8.13 -3.41 -1.79
C ILE A 148 8.78 -2.08 -1.44
N ASN A 149 8.22 -0.99 -1.95
CA ASN A 149 8.63 0.36 -1.62
C ASN A 149 7.38 1.22 -1.33
N ASN A 150 7.53 2.20 -0.44
CA ASN A 150 6.48 3.14 -0.09
C ASN A 150 6.49 4.41 -0.94
N ASN A 151 7.53 4.63 -1.75
CA ASN A 151 7.67 5.80 -2.61
C ASN A 151 7.32 5.45 -4.05
N PRO A 152 6.23 5.98 -4.63
CA PRO A 152 5.85 5.70 -6.02
C PRO A 152 6.83 6.31 -7.05
N GLU A 153 7.57 7.35 -6.67
CA GLU A 153 8.51 8.06 -7.52
C GLU A 153 9.95 7.52 -7.37
N THR A 154 10.12 6.30 -6.91
CA THR A 154 11.46 5.74 -6.69
C THR A 154 12.16 5.43 -8.02
N VAL A 155 13.46 5.71 -8.08
CA VAL A 155 14.32 5.41 -9.24
C VAL A 155 14.40 3.91 -9.55
N SER A 156 14.13 3.04 -8.56
CA SER A 156 14.09 1.60 -8.75
C SER A 156 13.11 1.15 -9.84
N TYR A 157 11.99 1.85 -10.01
CA TYR A 157 11.00 1.53 -11.05
C TYR A 157 11.49 1.83 -12.47
N THR A 158 12.37 2.80 -12.64
CA THR A 158 12.92 3.16 -13.97
C THR A 158 14.09 2.27 -14.39
N HIS A 159 14.77 1.64 -13.43
CA HIS A 159 15.94 0.79 -13.68
C HIS A 159 15.59 -0.70 -13.81
N LEU A 160 14.46 -1.12 -13.29
CA LEU A 160 13.96 -2.49 -13.45
C LEU A 160 13.05 -2.54 -14.68
N ARG A 161 13.48 -3.23 -15.72
CA ARG A 161 12.64 -3.47 -16.90
C ARG A 161 11.56 -4.49 -16.58
N ALA A 162 10.38 -4.33 -17.19
CA ALA A 162 9.24 -5.21 -16.98
C ALA A 162 9.55 -6.71 -17.17
N HIS A 163 10.44 -7.04 -18.11
CA HIS A 163 10.86 -8.42 -18.36
C HIS A 163 11.87 -8.98 -17.31
N GLU A 164 12.47 -8.11 -16.52
CA GLU A 164 13.37 -8.51 -15.42
C GLU A 164 12.60 -8.82 -14.13
N THR A 165 11.36 -8.36 -14.05
CA THR A 165 10.46 -8.63 -12.92
C THR A 165 9.46 -9.77 -13.20
N ALA A 166 9.24 -10.11 -14.47
CA ALA A 166 8.28 -11.14 -14.93
C ALA A 166 8.93 -12.47 -15.36
N ALA A 167 10.24 -12.63 -15.13
CA ALA A 167 10.96 -13.84 -15.53
C ALA A 167 11.02 -14.90 -14.41
#